data_539fe62236e4afd5ad990223036d74f1
#
_entry.id   539fe62236e4afd5ad990223036d74f1
#
_cell.length_a   1.000
_cell.length_b   1.000
_cell.length_c   1.000
_cell.angle_alpha   90.00
_cell.angle_beta   90.00
_cell.angle_gamma   90.00
#
_symmetry.space_group_name_H-M   'P 1'
#
loop_
_entity.id
_entity.type
_entity.pdbx_description
1 polymer ?
#
loop_
_entity_poly.entity_id
_entity_poly.type
_entity_poly.pdbx_seq_one_letter_code
_entity_poly.pdbx_strand_id
1 'polypeptide(L)'
;MKRRKLSARRRVRTGSALFLCVCALAGAALWRMLAARVTMPPEMGALLCFGLPAMIGLFFIDGIQLRLVPSRALSPAQTLWLALTGVLAVCPMTLLADVLGALAGRFTLPLAAATAGAVPTAVLKLLVNDALFVPLFEEGFFRGYVQGALACYGEKRVAAFVALAFALAHGLSMNLPGLFLMGLLLCALALRTGSLLSSLLVHGLYNATLVLLSCSGLGALFDGLTPLSCLLRLLGCGAFAYAMRRAFAAKGALPSQESGLHLEHRDMLWLGAALMSVVLALLLSRLMEVLL
;
A
#
# COMPACT_ATOMS: atom_id res chain seq x y z
N MET A 1 33.83 -20.23 -4.83
CA MET A 1 33.64 -19.52 -3.55
C MET A 1 32.74 -18.26 -3.64
N LYS A 2 32.93 -17.39 -4.63
CA LYS A 2 32.13 -16.14 -4.82
C LYS A 2 30.61 -16.40 -5.00
N ARG A 3 30.21 -17.42 -5.79
CA ARG A 3 28.78 -17.78 -6.01
C ARG A 3 28.08 -18.30 -4.74
N ARG A 4 28.78 -19.08 -3.88
CA ARG A 4 28.20 -19.56 -2.61
C ARG A 4 27.96 -18.43 -1.60
N LYS A 5 28.87 -17.44 -1.51
CA LYS A 5 28.70 -16.26 -0.64
C LYS A 5 27.54 -15.36 -1.09
N LEU A 6 27.34 -15.20 -2.41
CA LEU A 6 26.20 -14.47 -2.98
C LEU A 6 24.86 -15.16 -2.69
N SER A 7 24.79 -16.49 -2.76
CA SER A 7 23.57 -17.25 -2.44
C SER A 7 23.22 -17.17 -0.95
N ALA A 8 24.22 -17.24 -0.07
CA ALA A 8 24.01 -17.12 1.37
C ALA A 8 23.50 -15.71 1.77
N ARG A 9 24.09 -14.64 1.22
CA ARG A 9 23.61 -13.26 1.45
C ARG A 9 22.19 -13.04 0.95
N ARG A 10 21.81 -13.62 -0.22
CA ARG A 10 20.44 -13.57 -0.73
C ARG A 10 19.44 -14.25 0.22
N ARG A 11 19.80 -15.42 0.77
CA ARG A 11 18.92 -16.14 1.72
C ARG A 11 18.66 -15.39 3.00
N VAL A 12 19.67 -14.73 3.55
CA VAL A 12 19.51 -13.89 4.75
C VAL A 12 18.56 -12.74 4.45
N ARG A 13 18.68 -12.07 3.30
CA ARG A 13 17.79 -10.96 2.89
C ARG A 13 16.33 -11.39 2.79
N THR A 14 16.05 -12.50 2.13
CA THR A 14 14.69 -13.00 1.97
C THR A 14 14.06 -13.35 3.32
N GLY A 15 14.78 -14.11 4.15
CA GLY A 15 14.29 -14.50 5.47
C GLY A 15 14.00 -13.29 6.36
N SER A 16 14.90 -12.30 6.36
CA SER A 16 14.74 -11.06 7.12
C SER A 16 13.56 -10.23 6.63
N ALA A 17 13.40 -10.10 5.30
CA ALA A 17 12.30 -9.33 4.73
C ALA A 17 10.94 -9.96 5.06
N LEU A 18 10.84 -11.29 4.97
CA LEU A 18 9.63 -12.01 5.34
C LEU A 18 9.34 -11.91 6.84
N PHE A 19 10.36 -12.06 7.69
CA PHE A 19 10.21 -11.91 9.13
C PHE A 19 9.75 -10.51 9.52
N LEU A 20 10.39 -9.47 8.98
CA LEU A 20 9.98 -8.07 9.25
C LEU A 20 8.58 -7.77 8.69
N CYS A 21 8.21 -8.40 7.56
CA CYS A 21 6.85 -8.29 7.04
C CYS A 21 5.82 -8.88 8.00
N VAL A 22 6.10 -10.04 8.60
CA VAL A 22 5.24 -10.62 9.65
C VAL A 22 5.15 -9.71 10.86
N CYS A 23 6.28 -9.19 11.34
CA CYS A 23 6.31 -8.25 12.47
C CYS A 23 5.49 -6.99 12.17
N ALA A 24 5.61 -6.43 10.96
CA ALA A 24 4.86 -5.26 10.55
C ALA A 24 3.35 -5.52 10.52
N LEU A 25 2.92 -6.64 9.96
CA LEU A 25 1.51 -7.01 9.88
C LEU A 25 0.91 -7.32 11.26
N ALA A 26 1.65 -8.05 12.11
CA ALA A 26 1.24 -8.29 13.49
C ALA A 26 1.18 -6.98 14.29
N GLY A 27 2.16 -6.11 14.11
CA GLY A 27 2.20 -4.77 14.70
C GLY A 27 1.01 -3.92 14.26
N ALA A 28 0.67 -3.91 12.98
CA ALA A 28 -0.48 -3.18 12.46
C ALA A 28 -1.82 -3.71 13.02
N ALA A 29 -1.96 -5.03 13.19
CA ALA A 29 -3.12 -5.64 13.84
C ALA A 29 -3.21 -5.21 15.33
N LEU A 30 -2.12 -5.32 16.07
CA LEU A 30 -2.04 -4.90 17.46
C LEU A 30 -2.30 -3.40 17.63
N TRP A 31 -1.73 -2.58 16.74
CA TRP A 31 -1.98 -1.13 16.74
C TRP A 31 -3.45 -0.79 16.60
N ARG A 32 -4.18 -1.42 15.67
CA ARG A 32 -5.62 -1.21 15.54
C ARG A 32 -6.41 -1.56 16.80
N MET A 33 -6.04 -2.65 17.48
CA MET A 33 -6.66 -3.03 18.75
C MET A 33 -6.40 -2.00 19.85
N LEU A 34 -5.17 -1.48 19.94
CA LEU A 34 -4.79 -0.45 20.92
C LEU A 34 -5.44 0.90 20.60
N ALA A 35 -5.43 1.32 19.35
CA ALA A 35 -5.99 2.59 18.90
C ALA A 35 -7.52 2.66 19.09
N ALA A 36 -8.20 1.53 19.12
CA ALA A 36 -9.63 1.47 19.47
C ALA A 36 -9.91 1.78 20.95
N ARG A 37 -8.89 1.74 21.81
CA ARG A 37 -9.03 1.92 23.27
C ARG A 37 -8.28 3.12 23.84
N VAL A 38 -7.24 3.56 23.15
CA VAL A 38 -6.37 4.65 23.60
C VAL A 38 -6.21 5.63 22.44
N THR A 39 -6.41 6.92 22.72
CA THR A 39 -6.20 7.99 21.75
C THR A 39 -4.69 8.10 21.46
N MET A 40 -4.26 7.53 20.34
CA MET A 40 -2.86 7.56 19.90
C MET A 40 -2.77 8.23 18.54
N PRO A 41 -1.72 9.04 18.29
CA PRO A 41 -1.51 9.65 16.98
C PRO A 41 -1.35 8.56 15.90
N PRO A 42 -2.12 8.58 14.79
CA PRO A 42 -2.06 7.54 13.76
C PRO A 42 -0.68 7.44 13.09
N GLU A 43 0.07 8.54 12.99
CA GLU A 43 1.45 8.56 12.50
C GLU A 43 2.41 7.68 13.31
N MET A 44 2.16 7.53 14.62
CA MET A 44 2.94 6.59 15.43
C MET A 44 2.71 5.13 15.00
N GLY A 45 1.50 4.79 14.61
CA GLY A 45 1.19 3.47 14.08
C GLY A 45 1.98 3.17 12.81
N ALA A 46 1.98 4.08 11.86
CA ALA A 46 2.73 3.94 10.61
C ALA A 46 4.25 3.88 10.86
N LEU A 47 4.78 4.73 11.74
CA LEU A 47 6.20 4.72 12.11
C LEU A 47 6.60 3.40 12.77
N LEU A 48 5.87 2.93 13.77
CA LEU A 48 6.21 1.73 14.52
C LEU A 48 6.01 0.45 13.72
N CYS A 49 4.93 0.38 12.95
CA CYS A 49 4.58 -0.84 12.19
C CYS A 49 5.37 -0.97 10.88
N PHE A 50 5.72 0.14 10.23
CA PHE A 50 6.36 0.11 8.90
C PHE A 50 7.70 0.85 8.89
N GLY A 51 7.77 2.05 9.43
CA GLY A 51 8.99 2.86 9.43
C GLY A 51 10.14 2.19 10.18
N LEU A 52 9.90 1.75 11.41
CA LEU A 52 10.93 1.10 12.21
C LEU A 52 11.39 -0.25 11.62
N PRO A 53 10.51 -1.18 11.18
CA PRO A 53 10.95 -2.38 10.47
C PRO A 53 11.72 -2.08 9.19
N ALA A 54 11.33 -1.06 8.41
CA ALA A 54 12.10 -0.64 7.25
C ALA A 54 13.51 -0.18 7.61
N MET A 55 13.64 0.64 8.64
CA MET A 55 14.95 1.11 9.13
C MET A 55 15.82 -0.06 9.64
N ILE A 56 15.23 -0.98 10.42
CA ILE A 56 15.94 -2.17 10.89
C ILE A 56 16.44 -3.00 9.69
N GLY A 57 15.58 -3.26 8.71
CA GLY A 57 15.96 -4.00 7.51
C GLY A 57 17.07 -3.32 6.72
N LEU A 58 16.92 -2.03 6.47
CA LEU A 58 17.87 -1.26 5.65
C LEU A 58 19.23 -1.07 6.34
N PHE A 59 19.25 -0.68 7.60
CA PHE A 59 20.48 -0.29 8.26
C PHE A 59 21.20 -1.44 8.98
N PHE A 60 20.46 -2.36 9.61
CA PHE A 60 21.06 -3.38 10.46
C PHE A 60 21.21 -4.74 9.77
N ILE A 61 20.32 -5.08 8.83
CA ILE A 61 20.34 -6.40 8.19
C ILE A 61 21.06 -6.37 6.84
N ASP A 62 20.75 -5.42 5.99
CA ASP A 62 21.30 -5.36 4.63
C ASP A 62 22.52 -4.44 4.47
N GLY A 63 22.80 -3.60 5.47
CA GLY A 63 23.73 -2.51 5.33
C GLY A 63 23.30 -1.54 4.23
N ILE A 64 23.79 -0.32 4.21
CA ILE A 64 23.43 0.77 3.27
C ILE A 64 23.55 0.41 1.76
N GLN A 65 23.87 -0.85 1.43
CA GLN A 65 24.02 -1.35 0.06
C GLN A 65 22.71 -1.76 -0.63
N LEU A 66 21.56 -1.69 0.04
CA LEU A 66 20.32 -1.74 -0.70
C LEU A 66 20.28 -0.51 -1.60
N ARG A 67 20.46 -0.74 -2.88
CA ARG A 67 19.89 0.15 -3.85
C ARG A 67 18.39 0.14 -3.58
N LEU A 68 17.93 1.00 -2.68
CA LEU A 68 16.57 1.52 -2.69
C LEU A 68 16.23 1.62 -4.15
N VAL A 69 15.12 1.08 -4.61
CA VAL A 69 14.70 1.13 -6.03
C VAL A 69 15.28 2.40 -6.61
N PRO A 70 16.22 2.32 -7.59
CA PRO A 70 17.09 3.43 -7.90
C PRO A 70 16.22 4.66 -8.08
N SER A 71 16.40 5.66 -7.23
CA SER A 71 15.56 6.85 -7.19
C SER A 71 15.85 7.66 -8.46
N ARG A 72 15.24 7.21 -9.55
CA ARG A 72 15.31 7.91 -10.82
C ARG A 72 14.48 9.18 -10.71
N ALA A 73 15.05 10.29 -11.13
CA ALA A 73 14.31 11.54 -11.22
C ALA A 73 13.12 11.37 -12.19
N LEU A 74 11.95 11.76 -11.74
CA LEU A 74 10.75 11.80 -12.55
C LEU A 74 10.78 13.06 -13.43
N SER A 75 10.40 12.94 -14.69
CA SER A 75 10.22 14.13 -15.53
C SER A 75 8.96 14.90 -15.11
N PRO A 76 8.86 16.22 -15.36
CA PRO A 76 7.67 17.00 -15.02
C PRO A 76 6.38 16.40 -15.61
N ALA A 77 6.44 15.90 -16.85
CA ALA A 77 5.30 15.25 -17.48
C ALA A 77 4.90 13.94 -16.77
N GLN A 78 5.88 13.13 -16.35
CA GLN A 78 5.60 11.94 -15.55
C GLN A 78 4.98 12.30 -14.21
N THR A 79 5.54 13.29 -13.51
CA THR A 79 5.01 13.76 -12.22
C THR A 79 3.55 14.19 -12.35
N LEU A 80 3.21 14.96 -13.40
CA LEU A 80 1.83 15.36 -13.66
C LEU A 80 0.90 14.16 -13.87
N TRP A 81 1.27 13.19 -14.73
CA TRP A 81 0.43 12.02 -14.98
C TRP A 81 0.31 11.10 -13.77
N LEU A 82 1.36 10.97 -12.97
CA LEU A 82 1.32 10.25 -11.70
C LEU A 82 0.41 10.96 -10.69
N ALA A 83 0.49 12.29 -10.60
CA ALA A 83 -0.38 13.08 -9.74
C ALA A 83 -1.86 12.90 -10.11
N LEU A 84 -2.19 13.00 -11.39
CA LEU A 84 -3.55 12.72 -11.90
C LEU A 84 -3.97 11.28 -11.62
N THR A 85 -3.06 10.31 -11.77
CA THR A 85 -3.35 8.91 -11.43
C THR A 85 -3.70 8.76 -9.94
N GLY A 86 -2.97 9.41 -9.03
CA GLY A 86 -3.25 9.37 -7.59
C GLY A 86 -4.62 9.94 -7.26
N VAL A 87 -4.92 11.15 -7.75
CA VAL A 87 -6.22 11.80 -7.52
C VAL A 87 -7.38 10.98 -8.07
N LEU A 88 -7.26 10.49 -9.30
CA LEU A 88 -8.33 9.76 -9.98
C LEU A 88 -8.50 8.31 -9.48
N ALA A 89 -7.51 7.75 -8.77
CA ALA A 89 -7.59 6.40 -8.22
C ALA A 89 -8.75 6.22 -7.22
N VAL A 90 -9.25 7.30 -6.63
CA VAL A 90 -10.43 7.28 -5.76
C VAL A 90 -11.65 6.71 -6.49
N CYS A 91 -11.84 7.04 -7.79
CA CYS A 91 -13.00 6.59 -8.55
C CYS A 91 -13.10 5.07 -8.68
N PRO A 92 -12.10 4.32 -9.20
CA PRO A 92 -12.19 2.87 -9.28
C PRO A 92 -12.19 2.20 -7.90
N MET A 93 -11.47 2.73 -6.90
CA MET A 93 -11.37 2.11 -5.59
C MET A 93 -12.67 2.22 -4.81
N THR A 94 -13.32 3.39 -4.77
CA THR A 94 -14.60 3.57 -4.09
C THR A 94 -15.74 2.86 -4.83
N LEU A 95 -15.76 2.87 -6.17
CA LEU A 95 -16.75 2.14 -6.93
C LEU A 95 -16.67 0.63 -6.67
N LEU A 96 -15.47 0.07 -6.65
CA LEU A 96 -15.25 -1.35 -6.34
C LEU A 96 -15.71 -1.68 -4.91
N ALA A 97 -15.38 -0.84 -3.94
CA ALA A 97 -15.79 -1.04 -2.55
C ALA A 97 -17.31 -1.07 -2.40
N ASP A 98 -18.03 -0.14 -3.03
CA ASP A 98 -19.48 -0.07 -2.97
C ASP A 98 -20.14 -1.25 -3.69
N VAL A 99 -19.63 -1.65 -4.86
CA VAL A 99 -20.15 -2.83 -5.58
C VAL A 99 -19.98 -4.09 -4.75
N LEU A 100 -18.81 -4.31 -4.16
CA LEU A 100 -18.56 -5.47 -3.31
C LEU A 100 -19.37 -5.42 -2.03
N GLY A 101 -19.54 -4.24 -1.44
CA GLY A 101 -20.42 -4.02 -0.29
C GLY A 101 -21.87 -4.39 -0.58
N ALA A 102 -22.39 -3.92 -1.72
CA ALA A 102 -23.75 -4.24 -2.16
C ALA A 102 -23.93 -5.74 -2.43
N LEU A 103 -22.96 -6.38 -3.09
CA LEU A 103 -23.00 -7.85 -3.34
C LEU A 103 -22.93 -8.66 -2.04
N ALA A 104 -22.25 -8.16 -1.01
CA ALA A 104 -22.17 -8.79 0.29
C ALA A 104 -23.39 -8.46 1.22
N GLY A 105 -24.36 -7.68 0.74
CA GLY A 105 -25.47 -7.19 1.56
C GLY A 105 -25.05 -6.28 2.70
N ARG A 106 -23.90 -5.61 2.57
CA ARG A 106 -23.32 -4.70 3.56
C ARG A 106 -23.15 -3.32 2.92
N PHE A 107 -23.49 -2.29 3.68
CA PHE A 107 -23.22 -0.93 3.25
C PHE A 107 -21.78 -0.57 3.62
N THR A 108 -21.07 0.05 2.68
CA THR A 108 -19.79 0.70 2.96
C THR A 108 -20.04 1.97 3.79
N LEU A 109 -19.11 2.32 4.68
CA LEU A 109 -19.21 3.58 5.41
C LEU A 109 -19.13 4.75 4.42
N PRO A 110 -20.08 5.72 4.48
CA PRO A 110 -20.08 6.86 3.60
C PRO A 110 -18.77 7.65 3.72
N LEU A 111 -18.21 8.05 2.60
CA LEU A 111 -16.99 8.88 2.55
C LEU A 111 -17.20 10.23 3.25
N ALA A 112 -18.43 10.78 3.13
CA ALA A 112 -18.79 12.08 3.71
C ALA A 112 -19.05 12.07 5.22
N ALA A 113 -19.27 10.89 5.85
CA ALA A 113 -19.75 10.83 7.24
C ALA A 113 -18.63 10.97 8.29
N ALA A 114 -17.38 10.70 7.94
CA ALA A 114 -16.33 10.55 8.94
C ALA A 114 -15.79 11.88 9.50
N THR A 115 -15.78 12.96 8.70
CA THR A 115 -15.10 14.23 9.06
C THR A 115 -15.80 15.48 8.53
N ALA A 116 -17.07 15.37 8.12
CA ALA A 116 -17.85 16.53 7.63
C ALA A 116 -17.90 17.65 8.68
N GLY A 117 -17.48 18.86 8.30
CA GLY A 117 -17.42 20.02 9.20
C GLY A 117 -16.13 20.12 10.03
N ALA A 118 -15.10 19.33 9.72
CA ALA A 118 -13.81 19.46 10.40
C ALA A 118 -13.21 20.86 10.19
N VAL A 119 -12.68 21.44 11.27
CA VAL A 119 -12.01 22.75 11.22
C VAL A 119 -10.72 22.65 10.38
N PRO A 120 -10.26 23.75 9.73
CA PRO A 120 -9.10 23.73 8.83
C PRO A 120 -7.82 23.13 9.45
N THR A 121 -7.59 23.33 10.73
CA THR A 121 -6.44 22.76 11.45
C THR A 121 -6.52 21.23 11.57
N ALA A 122 -7.72 20.67 11.71
CA ALA A 122 -7.93 19.22 11.73
C ALA A 122 -7.71 18.62 10.34
N VAL A 123 -8.21 19.29 9.29
CA VAL A 123 -7.97 18.88 7.89
C VAL A 123 -6.48 18.89 7.57
N LEU A 124 -5.75 19.93 7.97
CA LEU A 124 -4.30 20.00 7.77
C LEU A 124 -3.57 18.86 8.50
N LYS A 125 -3.95 18.54 9.73
CA LYS A 125 -3.38 17.40 10.46
C LYS A 125 -3.62 16.09 9.73
N LEU A 126 -4.85 15.84 9.25
CA LEU A 126 -5.18 14.64 8.47
C LEU A 126 -4.37 14.57 7.17
N LEU A 127 -4.23 15.69 6.44
CA LEU A 127 -3.42 15.73 5.21
C LEU A 127 -1.95 15.42 5.49
N VAL A 128 -1.36 16.05 6.51
CA VAL A 128 0.04 15.80 6.86
C VAL A 128 0.25 14.36 7.31
N ASN A 129 -0.68 13.83 8.09
CA ASN A 129 -0.58 12.46 8.58
C ASN A 129 -0.87 11.43 7.48
N ASP A 130 -2.08 11.45 6.92
CA ASP A 130 -2.60 10.38 6.07
C ASP A 130 -2.07 10.47 4.63
N ALA A 131 -1.75 11.67 4.14
CA ALA A 131 -1.25 11.86 2.79
C ALA A 131 0.28 11.96 2.68
N LEU A 132 0.99 12.22 3.78
CA LEU A 132 2.45 12.34 3.77
C LEU A 132 3.13 11.28 4.63
N PHE A 133 2.91 11.29 5.96
CA PHE A 133 3.66 10.40 6.86
C PHE A 133 3.29 8.93 6.69
N VAL A 134 2.00 8.59 6.66
CA VAL A 134 1.56 7.19 6.50
C VAL A 134 2.08 6.62 5.17
N PRO A 135 1.85 7.24 4.00
CA PRO A 135 2.43 6.76 2.74
C PRO A 135 3.96 6.69 2.75
N LEU A 136 4.64 7.65 3.38
CA LEU A 136 6.11 7.64 3.45
C LEU A 136 6.64 6.37 4.13
N PHE A 137 6.10 6.00 5.28
CA PHE A 137 6.53 4.81 6.00
C PHE A 137 6.08 3.52 5.32
N GLU A 138 4.86 3.48 4.79
CA GLU A 138 4.35 2.31 4.08
C GLU A 138 5.08 2.05 2.77
N GLU A 139 5.29 3.07 1.93
CA GLU A 139 6.03 2.91 0.68
C GLU A 139 7.50 2.59 0.96
N GLY A 140 8.11 3.23 1.95
CA GLY A 140 9.48 2.93 2.40
C GLY A 140 9.63 1.46 2.79
N PHE A 141 8.66 0.91 3.51
CA PHE A 141 8.66 -0.48 3.92
C PHE A 141 8.32 -1.43 2.76
N PHE A 142 7.15 -1.30 2.16
CA PHE A 142 6.65 -2.27 1.19
C PHE A 142 7.42 -2.20 -0.14
N ARG A 143 7.65 -1.01 -0.69
CA ARG A 143 8.28 -0.84 -2.01
C ARG A 143 9.78 -0.61 -1.89
N GLY A 144 10.21 0.13 -0.89
CA GLY A 144 11.63 0.37 -0.63
C GLY A 144 12.33 -0.89 -0.12
N TYR A 145 11.84 -1.48 0.95
CA TYR A 145 12.53 -2.61 1.58
C TYR A 145 12.04 -3.98 1.09
N VAL A 146 10.78 -4.36 1.31
CA VAL A 146 10.29 -5.73 1.06
C VAL A 146 10.36 -6.09 -0.43
N GLN A 147 9.85 -5.22 -1.31
CA GLN A 147 9.88 -5.44 -2.75
C GLN A 147 11.31 -5.53 -3.28
N GLY A 148 12.21 -4.69 -2.78
CA GLY A 148 13.64 -4.71 -3.14
C GLY A 148 14.34 -5.99 -2.68
N ALA A 149 14.10 -6.43 -1.45
CA ALA A 149 14.71 -7.64 -0.89
C ALA A 149 14.24 -8.92 -1.58
N LEU A 150 12.98 -8.95 -2.04
CA LEU A 150 12.37 -10.09 -2.73
C LEU A 150 12.51 -10.04 -4.26
N ALA A 151 13.12 -9.01 -4.85
CA ALA A 151 13.19 -8.83 -6.30
C ALA A 151 13.74 -10.03 -7.09
N CYS A 152 14.54 -10.90 -6.43
CA CYS A 152 15.08 -12.12 -7.05
C CYS A 152 14.03 -13.18 -7.41
N TYR A 153 12.81 -13.10 -6.90
CA TYR A 153 11.73 -14.08 -7.17
C TYR A 153 10.85 -13.73 -8.38
N GLY A 154 11.16 -12.62 -9.05
CA GLY A 154 10.44 -12.16 -10.24
C GLY A 154 9.34 -11.16 -9.93
N GLU A 155 9.23 -10.15 -10.79
CA GLU A 155 8.41 -8.96 -10.58
C GLU A 155 6.96 -9.27 -10.25
N LYS A 156 6.31 -10.16 -11.02
CA LYS A 156 4.88 -10.46 -10.87
C LYS A 156 4.57 -11.12 -9.52
N ARG A 157 5.42 -12.09 -9.09
CA ARG A 157 5.22 -12.80 -7.82
C ARG A 157 5.45 -11.87 -6.64
N VAL A 158 6.50 -11.06 -6.71
CA VAL A 158 6.84 -10.09 -5.68
C VAL A 158 5.77 -9.01 -5.59
N ALA A 159 5.31 -8.47 -6.70
CA ALA A 159 4.23 -7.49 -6.71
C ALA A 159 2.94 -8.05 -6.09
N ALA A 160 2.56 -9.29 -6.44
CA ALA A 160 1.37 -9.92 -5.87
C ALA A 160 1.51 -10.15 -4.35
N PHE A 161 2.68 -10.62 -3.89
CA PHE A 161 2.94 -10.81 -2.46
C PHE A 161 2.92 -9.49 -1.69
N VAL A 162 3.64 -8.49 -2.17
CA VAL A 162 3.73 -7.17 -1.51
C VAL A 162 2.37 -6.47 -1.49
N ALA A 163 1.60 -6.58 -2.59
CA ALA A 163 0.24 -6.04 -2.65
C ALA A 163 -0.70 -6.74 -1.67
N LEU A 164 -0.60 -8.06 -1.53
CA LEU A 164 -1.38 -8.80 -0.55
C LEU A 164 -1.01 -8.43 0.88
N ALA A 165 0.29 -8.35 1.20
CA ALA A 165 0.77 -7.93 2.49
C ALA A 165 0.31 -6.49 2.82
N PHE A 166 0.39 -5.58 1.85
CA PHE A 166 -0.12 -4.21 1.98
C PHE A 166 -1.63 -4.18 2.29
N ALA A 167 -2.43 -4.94 1.54
CA ALA A 167 -3.87 -5.00 1.78
C ALA A 167 -4.19 -5.56 3.18
N LEU A 168 -3.53 -6.66 3.59
CA LEU A 168 -3.71 -7.28 4.91
C LEU A 168 -3.29 -6.37 6.07
N ALA A 169 -2.30 -5.49 5.86
CA ALA A 169 -1.90 -4.49 6.84
C ALA A 169 -3.05 -3.55 7.24
N HIS A 170 -4.01 -3.33 6.35
CA HIS A 170 -5.21 -2.52 6.61
C HIS A 170 -6.37 -3.29 7.28
N GLY A 171 -6.19 -4.58 7.51
CA GLY A 171 -7.18 -5.45 8.14
C GLY A 171 -8.14 -6.11 7.14
N LEU A 172 -9.00 -6.99 7.67
CA LEU A 172 -10.02 -7.69 6.89
C LEU A 172 -11.27 -6.81 6.77
N SER A 173 -11.45 -6.20 5.63
CA SER A 173 -12.61 -5.35 5.32
C SER A 173 -13.08 -5.56 3.88
N MET A 174 -14.23 -5.02 3.53
CA MET A 174 -14.74 -5.02 2.15
C MET A 174 -13.82 -4.26 1.19
N ASN A 175 -12.95 -3.38 1.71
CA ASN A 175 -11.97 -2.64 0.93
C ASN A 175 -10.73 -3.46 0.55
N LEU A 176 -10.56 -4.66 1.10
CA LEU A 176 -9.36 -5.49 0.89
C LEU A 176 -9.05 -5.74 -0.60
N PRO A 177 -10.01 -6.04 -1.50
CA PRO A 177 -9.73 -6.17 -2.92
C PRO A 177 -9.24 -4.86 -3.56
N GLY A 178 -9.82 -3.72 -3.18
CA GLY A 178 -9.38 -2.39 -3.64
C GLY A 178 -7.96 -2.08 -3.17
N LEU A 179 -7.65 -2.33 -1.89
CA LEU A 179 -6.32 -2.17 -1.32
C LEU A 179 -5.29 -3.09 -1.99
N PHE A 180 -5.68 -4.31 -2.35
CA PHE A 180 -4.81 -5.21 -3.11
C PHE A 180 -4.51 -4.67 -4.51
N LEU A 181 -5.52 -4.17 -5.23
CA LEU A 181 -5.33 -3.54 -6.55
C LEU A 181 -4.50 -2.26 -6.47
N MET A 182 -4.73 -1.43 -5.44
CA MET A 182 -3.86 -0.29 -5.16
C MET A 182 -2.42 -0.75 -4.89
N GLY A 183 -2.24 -1.77 -4.08
CA GLY A 183 -0.93 -2.36 -3.81
C GLY A 183 -0.20 -2.82 -5.08
N LEU A 184 -0.91 -3.48 -6.00
CA LEU A 184 -0.38 -3.88 -7.31
C LEU A 184 0.02 -2.67 -8.18
N LEU A 185 -0.83 -1.64 -8.22
CA LEU A 185 -0.56 -0.41 -8.95
C LEU A 185 0.73 0.25 -8.44
N LEU A 186 0.85 0.42 -7.12
CA LEU A 186 2.02 1.05 -6.50
C LEU A 186 3.30 0.23 -6.72
N CYS A 187 3.23 -1.11 -6.65
CA CYS A 187 4.35 -1.98 -7.00
C CYS A 187 4.76 -1.82 -8.47
N ALA A 188 3.79 -1.79 -9.38
CA ALA A 188 4.06 -1.62 -10.81
C ALA A 188 4.67 -0.24 -11.12
N LEU A 189 4.20 0.82 -10.45
CA LEU A 189 4.76 2.16 -10.61
C LEU A 189 6.21 2.22 -10.13
N ALA A 190 6.51 1.71 -8.93
CA ALA A 190 7.87 1.67 -8.41
C ALA A 190 8.83 0.89 -9.33
N LEU A 191 8.39 -0.28 -9.82
CA LEU A 191 9.19 -1.10 -10.74
C LEU A 191 9.40 -0.43 -12.09
N ARG A 192 8.33 0.08 -12.70
CA ARG A 192 8.38 0.63 -14.07
C ARG A 192 9.09 1.97 -14.17
N THR A 193 8.93 2.82 -13.17
CA THR A 193 9.62 4.13 -13.15
C THR A 193 11.03 4.02 -12.59
N GLY A 194 11.34 2.98 -11.82
CA GLY A 194 12.59 2.87 -11.06
C GLY A 194 12.69 3.92 -9.95
N SER A 195 11.57 4.45 -9.47
CA SER A 195 11.53 5.52 -8.47
C SER A 195 10.46 5.24 -7.41
N LEU A 196 10.87 5.18 -6.16
CA LEU A 196 9.96 5.09 -5.02
C LEU A 196 9.03 6.31 -4.93
N LEU A 197 9.51 7.46 -5.42
CA LEU A 197 8.72 8.71 -5.45
C LEU A 197 7.44 8.56 -6.28
N SER A 198 7.42 7.69 -7.30
CA SER A 198 6.23 7.48 -8.11
C SER A 198 5.09 6.83 -7.33
N SER A 199 5.38 5.81 -6.54
CA SER A 199 4.39 5.16 -5.68
C SER A 199 3.99 6.06 -4.52
N LEU A 200 4.95 6.74 -3.90
CA LEU A 200 4.69 7.69 -2.82
C LEU A 200 3.77 8.84 -3.27
N LEU A 201 4.02 9.41 -4.45
CA LEU A 201 3.19 10.50 -5.00
C LEU A 201 1.76 10.03 -5.28
N VAL A 202 1.59 8.88 -5.91
CA VAL A 202 0.27 8.33 -6.21
C VAL A 202 -0.48 7.96 -4.94
N HIS A 203 0.17 7.31 -3.99
CA HIS A 203 -0.42 6.92 -2.71
C HIS A 203 -0.80 8.15 -1.88
N GLY A 204 0.12 9.11 -1.72
CA GLY A 204 -0.14 10.34 -0.96
C GLY A 204 -1.28 11.15 -1.54
N LEU A 205 -1.34 11.32 -2.87
CA LEU A 205 -2.42 12.06 -3.52
C LEU A 205 -3.77 11.31 -3.49
N TYR A 206 -3.76 9.98 -3.56
CA TYR A 206 -4.96 9.19 -3.31
C TYR A 206 -5.52 9.44 -1.91
N ASN A 207 -4.68 9.35 -0.88
CA ASN A 207 -5.08 9.61 0.50
C ASN A 207 -5.50 11.08 0.71
N ALA A 208 -4.76 12.04 0.14
CA ALA A 208 -5.14 13.45 0.19
C ALA A 208 -6.53 13.70 -0.40
N THR A 209 -6.83 13.06 -1.54
CA THR A 209 -8.14 13.18 -2.19
C THR A 209 -9.24 12.61 -1.32
N LEU A 210 -9.03 11.45 -0.68
CA LEU A 210 -9.99 10.88 0.26
C LEU A 210 -10.24 11.82 1.45
N VAL A 211 -9.20 12.38 2.05
CA VAL A 211 -9.33 13.34 3.16
C VAL A 211 -10.12 14.57 2.71
N LEU A 212 -9.78 15.15 1.56
CA LEU A 212 -10.46 16.35 1.06
C LEU A 212 -11.92 16.09 0.72
N LEU A 213 -12.24 14.96 0.10
CA LEU A 213 -13.62 14.58 -0.20
C LEU A 213 -14.43 14.39 1.08
N SER A 214 -13.87 13.69 2.08
CA SER A 214 -14.56 13.43 3.35
C SER A 214 -14.78 14.71 4.19
N CYS A 215 -13.86 15.68 4.11
CA CYS A 215 -13.95 16.94 4.85
C CYS A 215 -14.82 18.01 4.17
N SER A 216 -14.89 18.00 2.83
CA SER A 216 -15.58 19.04 2.05
C SER A 216 -17.09 18.79 1.84
N GLY A 217 -17.60 17.64 2.23
CA GLY A 217 -18.96 17.21 1.87
C GLY A 217 -19.12 16.76 0.41
N LEU A 218 -18.12 17.00 -0.46
CA LEU A 218 -18.14 16.52 -1.84
C LEU A 218 -18.09 14.99 -1.92
N GLY A 219 -17.67 14.32 -0.83
CA GLY A 219 -17.70 12.87 -0.71
C GLY A 219 -19.08 12.29 -0.99
N ALA A 220 -20.15 12.99 -0.63
CA ALA A 220 -21.53 12.57 -0.90
C ALA A 220 -21.83 12.34 -2.40
N LEU A 221 -21.12 13.02 -3.31
CA LEU A 221 -21.24 12.79 -4.74
C LEU A 221 -20.64 11.45 -5.19
N PHE A 222 -19.81 10.85 -4.35
CA PHE A 222 -19.12 9.58 -4.62
C PHE A 222 -19.63 8.43 -3.73
N ASP A 223 -20.61 8.70 -2.86
CA ASP A 223 -21.15 7.69 -1.96
C ASP A 223 -22.26 6.87 -2.61
N GLY A 224 -22.24 5.57 -2.35
CA GLY A 224 -23.26 4.62 -2.78
C GLY A 224 -23.33 4.42 -4.29
N LEU A 225 -24.31 3.65 -4.73
CA LEU A 225 -24.54 3.29 -6.14
C LEU A 225 -25.69 4.11 -6.77
N THR A 226 -25.76 5.42 -6.50
CA THR A 226 -26.69 6.29 -7.19
C THR A 226 -26.32 6.47 -8.67
N PRO A 227 -27.26 6.76 -9.59
CA PRO A 227 -26.94 6.98 -11.00
C PRO A 227 -25.87 8.07 -11.22
N LEU A 228 -25.94 9.18 -10.48
CA LEU A 228 -24.97 10.27 -10.55
C LEU A 228 -23.59 9.82 -10.05
N SER A 229 -23.52 9.19 -8.88
CA SER A 229 -22.28 8.68 -8.30
C SER A 229 -21.61 7.66 -9.24
N CYS A 230 -22.39 6.72 -9.80
CA CYS A 230 -21.87 5.74 -10.76
C CYS A 230 -21.34 6.43 -12.02
N LEU A 231 -22.08 7.39 -12.60
CA LEU A 231 -21.64 8.13 -13.77
C LEU A 231 -20.32 8.86 -13.54
N LEU A 232 -20.23 9.64 -12.46
CA LEU A 232 -19.02 10.40 -12.11
C LEU A 232 -17.81 9.47 -11.92
N ARG A 233 -17.99 8.36 -11.19
CA ARG A 233 -16.90 7.40 -10.96
C ARG A 233 -16.51 6.63 -12.22
N LEU A 234 -17.46 6.29 -13.11
CA LEU A 234 -17.12 5.64 -14.39
C LEU A 234 -16.34 6.58 -15.31
N LEU A 235 -16.72 7.85 -15.40
CA LEU A 235 -15.94 8.86 -16.11
C LEU A 235 -14.54 9.02 -15.49
N GLY A 236 -14.46 9.05 -14.16
CA GLY A 236 -13.20 9.08 -13.42
C GLY A 236 -12.34 7.83 -13.65
N CYS A 237 -12.93 6.64 -13.75
CA CYS A 237 -12.22 5.41 -14.13
C CYS A 237 -11.60 5.50 -15.53
N GLY A 238 -12.32 6.06 -16.50
CA GLY A 238 -11.78 6.31 -17.84
C GLY A 238 -10.60 7.27 -17.82
N ALA A 239 -10.74 8.39 -17.09
CA ALA A 239 -9.67 9.37 -16.91
C ALA A 239 -8.47 8.77 -16.15
N PHE A 240 -8.70 7.96 -15.11
CA PHE A 240 -7.68 7.21 -14.39
C PHE A 240 -6.89 6.27 -15.31
N ALA A 241 -7.59 5.47 -16.12
CA ALA A 241 -6.95 4.55 -17.05
C ALA A 241 -6.08 5.30 -18.09
N TYR A 242 -6.57 6.44 -18.57
CA TYR A 242 -5.81 7.30 -19.47
C TYR A 242 -4.57 7.90 -18.79
N ALA A 243 -4.71 8.48 -17.59
CA ALA A 243 -3.60 9.05 -16.82
C ALA A 243 -2.53 7.99 -16.52
N MET A 244 -2.96 6.80 -16.07
CA MET A 244 -2.08 5.66 -15.79
C MET A 244 -1.32 5.23 -17.07
N ARG A 245 -2.01 5.11 -18.20
CA ARG A 245 -1.35 4.79 -19.48
C ARG A 245 -0.28 5.83 -19.85
N ARG A 246 -0.56 7.11 -19.65
CA ARG A 246 0.38 8.21 -19.91
C ARG A 246 1.57 8.19 -18.94
N ALA A 247 1.33 7.91 -17.66
CA ALA A 247 2.38 7.76 -16.65
C ALA A 247 3.37 6.62 -17.01
N PHE A 248 2.84 5.49 -17.51
CA PHE A 248 3.66 4.35 -17.95
C PHE A 248 4.33 4.54 -19.33
N ALA A 249 3.75 5.33 -20.21
CA ALA A 249 4.30 5.60 -21.55
C ALA A 249 5.46 6.61 -21.53
N ALA A 250 5.67 7.36 -20.45
CA ALA A 250 6.74 8.31 -20.32
C ALA A 250 8.10 7.58 -20.35
N LYS A 251 9.00 8.03 -21.24
CA LYS A 251 10.31 7.39 -21.48
C LYS A 251 11.10 7.23 -20.19
N GLY A 252 11.43 6.01 -19.85
CA GLY A 252 12.27 5.72 -18.70
C GLY A 252 11.90 4.46 -17.91
N ALA A 253 10.85 3.73 -18.31
CA ALA A 253 10.57 2.43 -17.73
C ALA A 253 11.77 1.50 -17.89
N LEU A 254 12.26 0.93 -16.78
CA LEU A 254 13.28 -0.11 -16.83
C LEU A 254 12.70 -1.35 -17.50
N PRO A 255 13.46 -2.08 -18.34
CA PRO A 255 13.02 -3.37 -18.85
C PRO A 255 12.77 -4.32 -17.66
N SER A 256 11.69 -5.09 -17.74
CA SER A 256 11.38 -6.11 -16.72
C SER A 256 12.52 -7.11 -16.63
N GLN A 257 13.13 -7.24 -15.47
CA GLN A 257 14.09 -8.32 -15.22
C GLN A 257 13.30 -9.59 -14.89
N GLU A 258 13.16 -10.47 -15.88
CA GLU A 258 12.74 -11.85 -15.61
C GLU A 258 13.89 -12.57 -14.93
N SER A 259 13.80 -12.70 -13.61
CA SER A 259 14.71 -13.57 -12.87
C SER A 259 14.14 -14.98 -12.87
N GLY A 260 14.83 -15.91 -13.51
CA GLY A 260 14.48 -17.34 -13.54
C GLY A 260 14.73 -18.09 -12.22
N LEU A 261 14.66 -17.41 -11.08
CA LEU A 261 14.81 -18.05 -9.77
C LEU A 261 13.51 -18.72 -9.33
N HIS A 262 13.60 -20.04 -9.12
CA HIS A 262 12.53 -20.80 -8.47
C HIS A 262 12.56 -20.56 -6.96
N LEU A 263 11.36 -20.42 -6.35
CA LEU A 263 11.21 -20.44 -4.90
C LEU A 263 11.67 -21.81 -4.38
N GLU A 264 12.64 -21.84 -3.48
CA GLU A 264 13.00 -23.07 -2.79
C GLU A 264 11.85 -23.48 -1.84
N HIS A 265 11.67 -24.78 -1.59
CA HIS A 265 10.63 -25.30 -0.69
C HIS A 265 10.65 -24.59 0.69
N ARG A 266 11.83 -24.24 1.17
CA ARG A 266 12.03 -23.53 2.44
C ARG A 266 11.52 -22.10 2.41
N ASP A 267 11.63 -21.40 1.28
CA ASP A 267 11.09 -20.05 1.11
C ASP A 267 9.56 -20.09 1.07
N MET A 268 8.98 -21.15 0.49
CA MET A 268 7.53 -21.40 0.51
C MET A 268 7.02 -21.68 1.93
N LEU A 269 7.79 -22.39 2.76
CA LEU A 269 7.44 -22.61 4.18
C LEU A 269 7.44 -21.30 4.97
N TRP A 270 8.45 -20.45 4.78
CA TRP A 270 8.50 -19.13 5.41
C TRP A 270 7.36 -18.23 4.94
N LEU A 271 7.05 -18.23 3.65
CA LEU A 271 5.91 -17.51 3.09
C LEU A 271 4.59 -18.01 3.68
N GLY A 272 4.42 -19.33 3.77
CA GLY A 272 3.26 -19.97 4.38
C GLY A 272 3.14 -19.63 5.87
N ALA A 273 4.23 -19.70 6.63
CA ALA A 273 4.26 -19.32 8.04
C ALA A 273 3.93 -17.83 8.24
N ALA A 274 4.44 -16.95 7.37
CA ALA A 274 4.13 -15.54 7.38
C ALA A 274 2.64 -15.28 7.13
N LEU A 275 2.07 -15.89 6.09
CA LEU A 275 0.64 -15.79 5.77
C LEU A 275 -0.23 -16.34 6.91
N MET A 276 0.14 -17.50 7.48
CA MET A 276 -0.60 -18.12 8.59
C MET A 276 -0.55 -17.25 9.85
N SER A 277 0.59 -16.64 10.18
CA SER A 277 0.68 -15.74 11.34
C SER A 277 -0.13 -14.47 11.14
N VAL A 278 -0.21 -13.94 9.91
CA VAL A 278 -1.09 -12.82 9.57
C VAL A 278 -2.55 -13.21 9.72
N VAL A 279 -2.96 -14.35 9.15
CA VAL A 279 -4.34 -14.85 9.28
C VAL A 279 -4.69 -15.06 10.74
N LEU A 280 -3.79 -15.66 11.54
CA LEU A 280 -3.99 -15.87 12.96
C LEU A 280 -4.12 -14.54 13.72
N ALA A 281 -3.26 -13.56 13.45
CA ALA A 281 -3.32 -12.23 14.06
C ALA A 281 -4.65 -11.52 13.72
N LEU A 282 -5.11 -11.63 12.48
CA LEU A 282 -6.39 -11.06 12.04
C LEU A 282 -7.60 -11.78 12.66
N LEU A 283 -7.54 -13.11 12.80
CA LEU A 283 -8.58 -13.88 13.47
C LEU A 283 -8.65 -13.55 14.97
N LEU A 284 -7.48 -13.43 15.63
CA LEU A 284 -7.42 -13.01 17.04
C LEU A 284 -7.93 -11.58 17.21
N SER A 285 -7.60 -10.65 16.31
CA SER A 285 -8.15 -9.29 16.32
C SER A 285 -9.68 -9.31 16.24
N ARG A 286 -10.25 -10.12 15.33
CA ARG A 286 -11.71 -10.26 15.19
C ARG A 286 -12.37 -10.94 16.39
N LEU A 287 -11.74 -11.97 16.95
CA LEU A 287 -12.22 -12.63 18.16
C LEU A 287 -12.28 -11.66 19.33
N MET A 288 -11.25 -10.84 19.48
CA MET A 288 -11.20 -9.80 20.52
C MET A 288 -12.26 -8.70 20.32
N GLU A 289 -12.57 -8.31 19.07
CA GLU A 289 -13.66 -7.38 18.76
C GLU A 289 -15.03 -7.93 19.16
N VAL A 290 -15.21 -9.26 19.14
CA VAL A 290 -16.48 -9.91 19.49
C VAL A 290 -16.60 -10.17 21.01
N LEU A 291 -15.47 -10.42 21.68
CA LEU A 291 -15.43 -10.76 23.12
C LEU A 291 -15.36 -9.54 24.06
N LEU A 292 -15.07 -8.37 23.54
CA LEU A 292 -14.91 -7.11 24.27
C LEU A 292 -15.88 -6.05 23.81
#